data_685051172489d1374797a70c604af880
#
_entry.id   685051172489d1374797a70c604af880
#
_cell.length_a   1.000
_cell.length_b   1.000
_cell.length_c   1.000
_cell.angle_alpha   90.00
_cell.angle_beta   90.00
_cell.angle_gamma   90.00
#
_symmetry.space_group_name_H-M   'P 1'
#
loop_
_entity.id
_entity.type
_entity.pdbx_description
1 polymer ?
#
loop_
_entity_poly.entity_id
_entity_poly.type
_entity_poly.pdbx_seq_one_letter_code
_entity_poly.pdbx_strand_id
1 'polypeptide(L)'
;KHFLDSLLFASQPEVAGKMVDVGAGAGFPGIVTKIFKPELELTLMEPTGKRVEFLKYACAQLGLTGVEFAKERAEEAARKAWREQFDLASARAVAALPMLAEYCLPLVKVGGSFLAMKGASGEEELAAARGAIRKLGGEYKETRTLHLPGGDTRTLILCKKISQTP
;
A
#
# COMPACT_ATOMS: atom_id res chain seq x y z
N LYS A 1 17.58 -5.43 2.46
CA LYS A 1 17.05 -4.12 2.07
C LYS A 1 15.53 -4.09 2.01
N HIS A 2 14.94 -4.99 1.23
CA HIS A 2 13.48 -5.11 1.16
C HIS A 2 12.85 -5.44 2.51
N PHE A 3 13.51 -6.25 3.31
CA PHE A 3 13.03 -6.63 4.63
C PHE A 3 13.02 -5.42 5.58
N LEU A 4 14.12 -4.64 5.59
CA LEU A 4 14.20 -3.43 6.41
C LEU A 4 13.19 -2.38 5.98
N ASP A 5 13.02 -2.18 4.67
CA ASP A 5 12.00 -1.28 4.12
C ASP A 5 10.62 -1.68 4.65
N SER A 6 10.32 -2.97 4.63
CA SER A 6 9.03 -3.49 5.08
C SER A 6 8.81 -3.31 6.57
N LEU A 7 9.84 -3.46 7.39
CA LEU A 7 9.75 -3.23 8.83
C LEU A 7 9.52 -1.75 9.13
N LEU A 8 10.19 -0.85 8.41
CA LEU A 8 9.96 0.58 8.56
C LEU A 8 8.52 0.95 8.21
N PHE A 9 8.00 0.39 7.14
CA PHE A 9 6.59 0.55 6.77
C PHE A 9 5.69 0.02 7.88
N ALA A 10 5.91 -1.20 8.33
CA ALA A 10 5.08 -1.87 9.32
C ALA A 10 5.04 -1.13 10.66
N SER A 11 6.09 -0.37 11.00
CA SER A 11 6.17 0.37 12.24
C SER A 11 5.33 1.65 12.26
N GLN A 12 4.79 2.07 11.12
CA GLN A 12 4.01 3.30 11.05
C GLN A 12 2.67 3.14 11.77
N PRO A 13 2.20 4.19 12.49
CA PRO A 13 0.96 4.09 13.27
C PRO A 13 -0.30 3.84 12.44
N GLU A 14 -0.31 4.25 11.17
CA GLU A 14 -1.44 4.03 10.27
C GLU A 14 -1.60 2.57 9.85
N VAL A 15 -0.59 1.75 10.08
CA VAL A 15 -0.63 0.33 9.68
C VAL A 15 -1.40 -0.45 10.72
N ALA A 16 -2.70 -0.53 10.52
CA ALA A 16 -3.65 -1.20 11.40
C ALA A 16 -4.95 -1.46 10.66
N GLY A 17 -5.78 -2.34 11.16
CA GLY A 17 -7.09 -2.64 10.63
C GLY A 17 -7.05 -3.47 9.35
N LYS A 18 -7.83 -3.06 8.36
CA LYS A 18 -7.94 -3.77 7.07
C LYS A 18 -7.07 -3.08 6.04
N MET A 19 -6.03 -3.76 5.60
CA MET A 19 -5.02 -3.23 4.69
C MET A 19 -5.02 -3.96 3.35
N VAL A 20 -4.86 -3.21 2.25
CA VAL A 20 -4.56 -3.78 0.94
C VAL A 20 -3.16 -3.36 0.50
N ASP A 21 -2.37 -4.34 0.05
CA ASP A 21 -1.06 -4.12 -0.55
C ASP A 21 -1.22 -4.26 -2.06
N VAL A 22 -1.16 -3.14 -2.77
CA VAL A 22 -1.39 -3.08 -4.21
C VAL A 22 -0.10 -3.39 -4.96
N GLY A 23 -0.16 -4.37 -5.87
CA GLY A 23 1.02 -4.84 -6.58
C GLY A 23 1.94 -5.60 -5.67
N ALA A 24 1.38 -6.54 -4.89
CA ALA A 24 2.08 -7.24 -3.81
C ALA A 24 3.35 -8.00 -4.23
N GLY A 25 3.43 -8.42 -5.50
CA GLY A 25 4.65 -9.02 -6.06
C GLY A 25 5.21 -10.19 -5.26
N ALA A 26 6.38 -9.99 -4.68
CA ALA A 26 7.05 -11.01 -3.86
C ALA A 26 6.63 -10.98 -2.39
N GLY A 27 5.65 -10.14 -2.01
CA GLY A 27 5.13 -10.07 -0.65
C GLY A 27 5.73 -8.97 0.22
N PHE A 28 6.45 -8.03 -0.37
CA PHE A 28 7.00 -6.88 0.34
C PHE A 28 6.22 -5.62 -0.02
N PRO A 29 5.73 -4.83 0.94
CA PRO A 29 5.87 -5.00 2.40
C PRO A 29 4.80 -5.92 3.04
N GLY A 30 3.79 -6.35 2.29
CA GLY A 30 2.59 -6.97 2.85
C GLY A 30 2.84 -8.13 3.82
N ILE A 31 3.56 -9.17 3.37
CA ILE A 31 3.79 -10.36 4.20
C ILE A 31 4.62 -10.04 5.44
N VAL A 32 5.69 -9.23 5.29
CA VAL A 32 6.52 -8.85 6.43
C VAL A 32 5.70 -8.05 7.43
N THR A 33 4.85 -7.15 6.94
CA THR A 33 3.93 -6.36 7.78
C THR A 33 2.99 -7.26 8.58
N LYS A 34 2.45 -8.29 7.95
CA LYS A 34 1.56 -9.26 8.60
C LYS A 34 2.29 -10.05 9.71
N ILE A 35 3.53 -10.44 9.46
CA ILE A 35 4.35 -11.11 10.46
C ILE A 35 4.57 -10.20 11.67
N PHE A 36 4.86 -8.93 11.44
CA PHE A 36 5.12 -7.95 12.50
C PHE A 36 3.83 -7.57 13.25
N LYS A 37 2.69 -7.51 12.55
CA LYS A 37 1.39 -7.18 13.11
C LYS A 37 0.37 -8.29 12.78
N PRO A 38 0.38 -9.39 13.53
CA PRO A 38 -0.44 -10.55 13.19
C PRO A 38 -1.96 -10.30 13.19
N GLU A 39 -2.42 -9.29 13.92
CA GLU A 39 -3.84 -8.90 14.00
C GLU A 39 -4.34 -8.16 12.76
N LEU A 40 -3.44 -7.75 11.87
CA LEU A 40 -3.80 -7.04 10.65
C LEU A 40 -4.63 -7.93 9.71
N GLU A 41 -5.71 -7.38 9.16
CA GLU A 41 -6.47 -8.04 8.10
C GLU A 41 -5.86 -7.60 6.77
N LEU A 42 -5.10 -8.48 6.13
CA LEU A 42 -4.33 -8.16 4.94
C LEU A 42 -4.96 -8.73 3.68
N THR A 43 -5.09 -7.90 2.64
CA THR A 43 -5.39 -8.34 1.29
C THR A 43 -4.17 -8.06 0.42
N LEU A 44 -3.69 -9.10 -0.25
CA LEU A 44 -2.60 -8.99 -1.23
C LEU A 44 -3.23 -8.94 -2.61
N MET A 45 -3.14 -7.79 -3.28
CA MET A 45 -3.73 -7.57 -4.60
C MET A 45 -2.63 -7.64 -5.67
N GLU A 46 -2.75 -8.63 -6.55
CA GLU A 46 -1.75 -8.92 -7.55
C GLU A 46 -2.41 -9.51 -8.80
N PRO A 47 -2.29 -8.87 -9.98
CA PRO A 47 -2.98 -9.37 -11.18
C PRO A 47 -2.39 -10.66 -11.76
N THR A 48 -1.12 -10.96 -11.49
CA THR A 48 -0.43 -12.11 -12.07
C THR A 48 -0.70 -13.39 -11.29
N GLY A 49 -1.35 -14.36 -11.92
CA GLY A 49 -1.72 -15.62 -11.26
C GLY A 49 -0.55 -16.37 -10.65
N LYS A 50 0.58 -16.39 -11.35
CA LYS A 50 1.80 -17.06 -10.87
C LYS A 50 2.30 -16.45 -9.56
N ARG A 51 2.26 -15.13 -9.44
CA ARG A 51 2.65 -14.43 -8.21
C ARG A 51 1.65 -14.66 -7.09
N VAL A 52 0.37 -14.70 -7.40
CA VAL A 52 -0.68 -15.01 -6.41
C VAL A 52 -0.44 -16.41 -5.84
N GLU A 53 -0.14 -17.38 -6.67
CA GLU A 53 0.16 -18.75 -6.19
C GLU A 53 1.38 -18.78 -5.29
N PHE A 54 2.43 -18.02 -5.64
CA PHE A 54 3.60 -17.88 -4.78
C PHE A 54 3.24 -17.27 -3.43
N LEU A 55 2.44 -16.22 -3.44
CA LEU A 55 2.02 -15.53 -2.20
C LEU A 55 1.21 -16.47 -1.30
N LYS A 56 0.30 -17.25 -1.88
CA LYS A 56 -0.47 -18.27 -1.14
C LYS A 56 0.44 -19.30 -0.50
N TYR A 57 1.41 -19.78 -1.27
CA TYR A 57 2.38 -20.77 -0.78
C TYR A 57 3.20 -20.19 0.38
N ALA A 58 3.72 -18.97 0.21
CA ALA A 58 4.53 -18.33 1.24
C ALA A 58 3.74 -18.12 2.53
N CYS A 59 2.51 -17.63 2.43
CA CYS A 59 1.65 -17.43 3.62
C CYS A 59 1.34 -18.75 4.32
N ALA A 60 1.07 -19.82 3.56
CA ALA A 60 0.82 -21.14 4.14
C ALA A 60 2.04 -21.68 4.88
N GLN A 61 3.24 -21.55 4.28
CA GLN A 61 4.49 -21.98 4.91
C GLN A 61 4.80 -21.23 6.19
N LEU A 62 4.42 -19.95 6.24
CA LEU A 62 4.64 -19.11 7.42
C LEU A 62 3.50 -19.23 8.46
N GLY A 63 2.48 -20.01 8.17
CA GLY A 63 1.35 -20.19 9.07
C GLY A 63 0.52 -18.92 9.27
N LEU A 64 0.50 -18.02 8.30
CA LEU A 64 -0.25 -16.77 8.41
C LEU A 64 -1.74 -16.99 8.13
N THR A 65 -2.58 -16.40 8.98
CA THR A 65 -4.04 -16.38 8.83
C THR A 65 -4.50 -14.94 8.66
N GLY A 66 -5.75 -14.74 8.20
CA GLY A 66 -6.26 -13.38 8.01
C GLY A 66 -5.66 -12.68 6.80
N VAL A 67 -5.24 -13.45 5.78
CA VAL A 67 -4.72 -12.92 4.52
C VAL A 67 -5.65 -13.34 3.40
N GLU A 68 -6.14 -12.36 2.63
CA GLU A 68 -6.92 -12.60 1.42
C GLU A 68 -6.06 -12.31 0.19
N PHE A 69 -6.37 -12.97 -0.91
CA PHE A 69 -5.64 -12.82 -2.16
C PHE A 69 -6.60 -12.34 -3.24
N ALA A 70 -6.31 -11.20 -3.85
CA ALA A 70 -7.10 -10.63 -4.92
C ALA A 70 -6.30 -10.67 -6.23
N LYS A 71 -6.66 -11.59 -7.13
CA LYS A 71 -6.04 -11.69 -8.44
C LYS A 71 -6.72 -10.69 -9.37
N GLU A 72 -6.48 -9.40 -9.16
CA GLU A 72 -7.10 -8.32 -9.90
C GLU A 72 -6.15 -7.15 -10.03
N ARG A 73 -6.40 -6.34 -11.05
CA ARG A 73 -5.78 -5.02 -11.15
C ARG A 73 -6.55 -4.06 -10.24
N ALA A 74 -5.81 -3.16 -9.60
CA ALA A 74 -6.41 -2.22 -8.64
C ALA A 74 -7.52 -1.37 -9.27
N GLU A 75 -7.32 -0.87 -10.49
CA GLU A 75 -8.30 -0.05 -11.18
C GLU A 75 -9.58 -0.81 -11.51
N GLU A 76 -9.49 -2.11 -11.71
CA GLU A 76 -10.67 -2.97 -11.93
C GLU A 76 -11.35 -3.30 -10.60
N ALA A 77 -10.56 -3.62 -9.59
CA ALA A 77 -11.05 -3.93 -8.25
C ALA A 77 -11.84 -2.76 -7.66
N ALA A 78 -11.38 -1.54 -7.90
CA ALA A 78 -12.01 -0.33 -7.40
C ALA A 78 -13.39 -0.05 -8.03
N ARG A 79 -13.74 -0.76 -9.07
CA ARG A 79 -15.07 -0.66 -9.70
C ARG A 79 -16.06 -1.68 -9.18
N LYS A 80 -15.62 -2.55 -8.28
CA LYS A 80 -16.38 -3.69 -7.76
C LYS A 80 -16.46 -3.64 -6.23
N ALA A 81 -16.58 -4.81 -5.63
CA ALA A 81 -16.76 -4.98 -4.20
C ALA A 81 -15.59 -4.46 -3.34
N TRP A 82 -14.43 -4.26 -3.94
CA TRP A 82 -13.24 -3.77 -3.22
C TRP A 82 -13.21 -2.25 -3.03
N ARG A 83 -14.13 -1.53 -3.69
CA ARG A 83 -14.16 -0.07 -3.63
C ARG A 83 -14.39 0.43 -2.20
N GLU A 84 -13.49 1.31 -1.76
CA GLU A 84 -13.60 1.99 -0.45
C GLU A 84 -13.83 1.03 0.73
N GLN A 85 -13.14 -0.10 0.72
CA GLN A 85 -13.27 -1.13 1.75
C GLN A 85 -12.13 -1.15 2.76
N PHE A 86 -11.03 -0.47 2.50
CA PHE A 86 -9.83 -0.62 3.31
C PHE A 86 -9.52 0.58 4.20
N ASP A 87 -9.00 0.30 5.40
CA ASP A 87 -8.48 1.32 6.31
C ASP A 87 -7.17 1.89 5.78
N LEU A 88 -6.38 1.06 5.10
CA LEU A 88 -5.08 1.43 4.57
C LEU A 88 -4.86 0.77 3.23
N ALA A 89 -4.40 1.56 2.25
CA ALA A 89 -3.85 1.04 1.02
C ALA A 89 -2.37 1.39 0.96
N SER A 90 -1.55 0.44 0.57
CA SER A 90 -0.13 0.65 0.38
C SER A 90 0.28 0.31 -1.03
N ALA A 91 1.29 1.00 -1.51
CA ALA A 91 1.92 0.68 -2.77
C ALA A 91 3.40 1.01 -2.67
N ARG A 92 4.22 0.21 -3.33
CA ARG A 92 5.65 0.37 -3.30
C ARG A 92 6.21 0.39 -4.71
N ALA A 93 6.78 1.54 -5.11
CA ALA A 93 7.62 1.71 -6.30
C ALA A 93 7.17 1.01 -7.60
N VAL A 94 5.86 0.70 -7.76
CA VAL A 94 5.36 0.02 -8.96
C VAL A 94 5.03 1.01 -10.08
N ALA A 95 4.86 2.29 -9.74
CA ALA A 95 4.54 3.35 -10.69
C ALA A 95 4.85 4.71 -10.08
N ALA A 96 4.71 5.77 -10.87
CA ALA A 96 4.81 7.14 -10.37
C ALA A 96 3.66 7.45 -9.41
N LEU A 97 3.87 8.37 -8.48
CA LEU A 97 2.91 8.67 -7.42
C LEU A 97 1.50 9.04 -7.91
N PRO A 98 1.34 9.85 -8.99
CA PRO A 98 -0.01 10.13 -9.49
C PRO A 98 -0.78 8.87 -9.84
N MET A 99 -0.11 7.91 -10.45
CA MET A 99 -0.70 6.63 -10.83
C MET A 99 -0.99 5.74 -9.62
N LEU A 100 -0.08 5.72 -8.64
CA LEU A 100 -0.30 5.00 -7.39
C LEU A 100 -1.53 5.54 -6.65
N ALA A 101 -1.72 6.85 -6.66
CA ALA A 101 -2.89 7.48 -6.07
C ALA A 101 -4.17 7.00 -6.76
N GLU A 102 -4.15 6.92 -8.08
CA GLU A 102 -5.29 6.41 -8.86
C GLU A 102 -5.60 4.95 -8.55
N TYR A 103 -4.59 4.14 -8.29
CA TYR A 103 -4.77 2.72 -7.94
C TYR A 103 -5.28 2.55 -6.52
N CYS A 104 -4.76 3.32 -5.58
CA CYS A 104 -4.94 3.07 -4.15
C CYS A 104 -6.09 3.83 -3.50
N LEU A 105 -6.24 5.13 -3.79
CA LEU A 105 -7.28 5.93 -3.12
C LEU A 105 -8.70 5.42 -3.34
N PRO A 106 -9.08 4.92 -4.52
CA PRO A 106 -10.43 4.36 -4.68
C PRO A 106 -10.71 3.13 -3.81
N LEU A 107 -9.68 2.46 -3.31
CA LEU A 107 -9.81 1.29 -2.44
C LEU A 107 -9.94 1.68 -0.97
N VAL A 108 -9.59 2.91 -0.61
CA VAL A 108 -9.57 3.38 0.77
C VAL A 108 -10.92 3.97 1.15
N LYS A 109 -11.45 3.54 2.29
CA LYS A 109 -12.70 4.12 2.83
C LYS A 109 -12.46 5.53 3.35
N VAL A 110 -13.50 6.34 3.42
CA VAL A 110 -13.41 7.68 4.02
C VAL A 110 -12.94 7.54 5.47
N GLY A 111 -11.92 8.31 5.83
CA GLY A 111 -11.26 8.21 7.13
C GLY A 111 -10.03 7.32 7.14
N GLY A 112 -9.83 6.53 6.08
CA GLY A 112 -8.66 5.68 5.93
C GLY A 112 -7.46 6.43 5.35
N SER A 113 -6.39 5.70 5.07
CA SER A 113 -5.11 6.26 4.64
C SER A 113 -4.54 5.55 3.42
N PHE A 114 -3.80 6.31 2.63
CA PHE A 114 -2.94 5.79 1.58
C PHE A 114 -1.49 6.09 1.99
N LEU A 115 -0.66 5.08 2.03
CA LEU A 115 0.74 5.21 2.43
C LEU A 115 1.62 4.65 1.31
N ALA A 116 2.32 5.56 0.61
CA ALA A 116 3.19 5.19 -0.50
C ALA A 116 4.65 5.20 -0.06
N MET A 117 5.38 4.13 -0.38
CA MET A 117 6.81 4.06 -0.13
C MET A 117 7.56 4.38 -1.41
N LYS A 118 8.33 5.46 -1.39
CA LYS A 118 9.11 5.94 -2.54
C LYS A 118 10.59 6.07 -2.16
N GLY A 119 11.44 6.14 -3.18
CA GLY A 119 12.85 6.45 -3.00
C GLY A 119 13.10 7.95 -2.88
N ALA A 120 14.27 8.41 -3.32
CA ALA A 120 14.70 9.80 -3.16
C ALA A 120 13.87 10.82 -3.98
N SER A 121 13.18 10.39 -5.04
CA SER A 121 12.38 11.26 -5.90
C SER A 121 10.96 11.53 -5.40
N GLY A 122 10.63 11.09 -4.21
CA GLY A 122 9.26 11.18 -3.68
C GLY A 122 8.66 12.58 -3.66
N GLU A 123 9.44 13.60 -3.32
CA GLU A 123 8.96 14.98 -3.26
C GLU A 123 8.58 15.55 -4.62
N GLU A 124 9.37 15.25 -5.65
CA GLU A 124 9.08 15.68 -7.02
C GLU A 124 7.81 15.02 -7.53
N GLU A 125 7.65 13.74 -7.26
CA GLU A 125 6.45 13.00 -7.62
C GLU A 125 5.23 13.53 -6.89
N LEU A 126 5.38 13.95 -5.63
CA LEU A 126 4.29 14.51 -4.84
C LEU A 126 3.74 15.79 -5.48
N ALA A 127 4.62 16.68 -5.93
CA ALA A 127 4.19 17.91 -6.59
C ALA A 127 3.32 17.60 -7.81
N ALA A 128 3.70 16.60 -8.59
CA ALA A 128 2.94 16.16 -9.75
C ALA A 128 1.62 15.46 -9.39
N ALA A 129 1.55 14.86 -8.20
CA ALA A 129 0.40 14.04 -7.80
C ALA A 129 -0.70 14.82 -7.06
N ARG A 130 -0.42 16.03 -6.58
CA ARG A 130 -1.36 16.77 -5.72
C ARG A 130 -2.77 16.91 -6.29
N GLY A 131 -2.86 17.22 -7.59
CA GLY A 131 -4.15 17.34 -8.26
C GLY A 131 -4.91 16.02 -8.31
N ALA A 132 -4.22 14.94 -8.64
CA ALA A 132 -4.83 13.61 -8.70
C ALA A 132 -5.32 13.16 -7.33
N ILE A 133 -4.50 13.36 -6.29
CA ILE A 133 -4.87 13.02 -4.91
C ILE A 133 -6.17 13.70 -4.51
N ARG A 134 -6.27 15.00 -4.78
CA ARG A 134 -7.47 15.78 -4.44
C ARG A 134 -8.70 15.31 -5.20
N LYS A 135 -8.56 15.06 -6.51
CA LYS A 135 -9.67 14.58 -7.34
C LYS A 135 -10.20 13.23 -6.88
N LEU A 136 -9.35 12.40 -6.30
CA LEU A 136 -9.72 11.07 -5.83
C LEU A 136 -10.31 11.06 -4.40
N GLY A 137 -10.48 12.22 -3.80
CA GLY A 137 -11.02 12.34 -2.44
C GLY A 137 -9.96 12.28 -1.35
N GLY A 138 -8.70 12.36 -1.72
CA GLY A 138 -7.59 12.33 -0.78
C GLY A 138 -7.09 13.73 -0.38
N GLU A 139 -6.33 13.75 0.70
CA GLU A 139 -5.63 14.94 1.16
C GLU A 139 -4.22 14.56 1.57
N TYR A 140 -3.23 15.21 1.00
CA TYR A 140 -1.85 15.00 1.42
C TYR A 140 -1.67 15.48 2.85
N LYS A 141 -1.06 14.66 3.70
CA LYS A 141 -0.82 15.01 5.11
C LYS A 141 0.63 15.31 5.40
N GLU A 142 1.52 14.36 5.12
CA GLU A 142 2.93 14.56 5.43
C GLU A 142 3.83 13.61 4.66
N THR A 143 5.11 13.95 4.61
CA THR A 143 6.17 13.12 4.06
C THR A 143 7.12 12.78 5.20
N ARG A 144 7.39 11.49 5.37
CA ARG A 144 8.34 11.00 6.37
C ARG A 144 9.58 10.50 5.65
N THR A 145 10.72 11.08 5.98
CA THR A 145 11.99 10.64 5.41
C THR A 145 12.69 9.71 6.40
N LEU A 146 13.02 8.51 5.93
CA LEU A 146 13.65 7.48 6.74
C LEU A 146 15.03 7.16 6.17
N HIS A 147 15.99 6.97 7.06
CA HIS A 147 17.37 6.65 6.68
C HIS A 147 17.66 5.19 7.02
N LEU A 148 18.08 4.43 6.00
CA LEU A 148 18.45 3.03 6.18
C LEU A 148 19.93 2.93 6.58
N PRO A 149 20.30 1.85 7.29
CA PRO A 149 21.71 1.53 7.47
C PRO A 149 22.38 1.42 6.10
N GLY A 150 23.53 2.06 5.92
CA GLY A 150 24.23 2.10 4.64
C GLY A 150 23.97 3.36 3.82
N GLY A 151 23.14 4.28 4.30
CA GLY A 151 22.98 5.62 3.72
C GLY A 151 21.83 5.81 2.75
N ASP A 152 21.10 4.76 2.37
CA ASP A 152 19.94 4.90 1.52
C ASP A 152 18.81 5.62 2.26
N THR A 153 18.06 6.43 1.54
CA THR A 153 16.87 7.13 2.06
C THR A 153 15.61 6.53 1.50
N ARG A 154 14.56 6.53 2.32
CA ARG A 154 13.21 6.16 1.89
C ARG A 154 12.25 7.26 2.29
N THR A 155 11.27 7.49 1.44
CA THR A 155 10.25 8.51 1.65
C THR A 155 8.90 7.82 1.76
N LEU A 156 8.20 8.06 2.86
CA LEU A 156 6.82 7.60 3.05
C LEU A 156 5.90 8.81 2.87
N ILE A 157 4.99 8.70 1.94
CA ILE A 157 4.02 9.77 1.65
C ILE A 157 2.67 9.33 2.18
N LEU A 158 2.12 10.10 3.11
CA LEU A 158 0.85 9.84 3.75
C LEU A 158 -0.24 10.74 3.19
N CYS A 159 -1.31 10.13 2.72
CA CYS A 159 -2.54 10.82 2.33
C CYS A 159 -3.71 10.26 3.13
N LYS A 160 -4.65 11.14 3.50
CA LYS A 160 -5.90 10.74 4.14
C LYS A 160 -7.03 10.76 3.13
N LYS A 161 -7.96 9.83 3.26
CA LYS A 161 -9.19 9.83 2.46
C LYS A 161 -10.23 10.67 3.17
N ILE A 162 -10.54 11.84 2.63
CA ILE A 162 -11.45 12.80 3.26
C ILE A 162 -12.84 12.82 2.64
N SER A 163 -12.99 12.30 1.43
CA SER A 163 -14.28 12.21 0.77
C SER A 163 -14.29 11.03 -0.18
N GLN A 164 -15.48 10.62 -0.61
CA GLN A 164 -15.62 9.49 -1.54
C GLN A 164 -14.95 9.82 -2.87
N THR A 165 -14.33 8.82 -3.47
CA THR A 165 -13.80 8.92 -4.82
C THR A 165 -14.97 8.99 -5.81
N PRO A 166 -15.00 9.97 -6.71
CA PRO A 166 -16.07 10.10 -7.71
C PRO A 166 -16.22 8.90 -8.62
#